data_5767fd8e89706c601e91aaa651e0bb09
#
_entry.id   5767fd8e89706c601e91aaa651e0bb09
#
_cell.length_a   1.000
_cell.length_b   1.000
_cell.length_c   1.000
_cell.angle_alpha   90.00
_cell.angle_beta   90.00
_cell.angle_gamma   90.00
#
_symmetry.space_group_name_H-M   'P 1'
#
loop_
_entity.id
_entity.type
_entity.pdbx_description
1 polymer ?
#
loop_
_entity_poly.entity_id
_entity_poly.type
_entity_poly.pdbx_seq_one_letter_code
_entity_poly.pdbx_strand_id
1 'polypeptide(L)'
;MEYKNLEELISVIAKLRAPDGCPWDREQTHSSLRPNMIEEAYEAVDAIDDNDIPHLREELGDVLLQVLLHSQIASENDEFNIEDVAKELKDKLIHRHPHVFGSAHLDTPDEVKKAWDELKAEEKTERISAMDGLSRSQAALISAQKMSKRAVKKGFEWPNEESLYDCLNSEIEEFKEAELEADKSHMEEELGDILFAVVNLARWNKIDAEQALLKANKKFEKRFRKMEELATKSLNDYSFDEYDALWKHAKKSLENK
;
A
#
# COMPACT_ATOMS: atom_id res chain seq x y z
N MET A 1 -1.78 -32.94 -6.10
CA MET A 1 -1.38 -32.47 -4.76
C MET A 1 -2.69 -32.27 -3.99
N GLU A 2 -2.91 -32.97 -2.91
CA GLU A 2 -4.09 -32.74 -2.04
C GLU A 2 -3.78 -31.57 -1.11
N TYR A 3 -4.68 -30.59 -1.07
CA TYR A 3 -4.56 -29.41 -0.20
C TYR A 3 -5.36 -29.63 1.11
N LYS A 4 -5.20 -30.81 1.70
CA LYS A 4 -5.95 -31.27 2.87
C LYS A 4 -6.00 -30.24 4.00
N ASN A 5 -4.86 -29.61 4.33
CA ASN A 5 -4.82 -28.61 5.40
C ASN A 5 -5.65 -27.36 5.07
N LEU A 6 -5.79 -26.97 3.79
CA LEU A 6 -6.62 -25.84 3.40
C LEU A 6 -8.11 -26.18 3.55
N GLU A 7 -8.52 -27.38 3.15
CA GLU A 7 -9.90 -27.86 3.32
C GLU A 7 -10.26 -27.98 4.82
N GLU A 8 -9.33 -28.49 5.63
CA GLU A 8 -9.49 -28.56 7.07
C GLU A 8 -9.60 -27.15 7.69
N LEU A 9 -8.77 -26.18 7.25
CA LEU A 9 -8.82 -24.80 7.72
C LEU A 9 -10.17 -24.13 7.40
N ILE A 10 -10.69 -24.31 6.19
CA ILE A 10 -12.02 -23.82 5.81
C ILE A 10 -13.08 -24.36 6.78
N SER A 11 -13.01 -25.66 7.10
CA SER A 11 -13.93 -26.30 8.04
C SER A 11 -13.79 -25.75 9.47
N VAL A 12 -12.56 -25.43 9.89
CA VAL A 12 -12.29 -24.80 11.20
C VAL A 12 -12.95 -23.41 11.26
N ILE A 13 -12.81 -22.58 10.24
CA ILE A 13 -13.43 -21.25 10.20
C ILE A 13 -14.96 -21.35 10.26
N ALA A 14 -15.54 -22.25 9.48
CA ALA A 14 -17.00 -22.51 9.53
C ALA A 14 -17.45 -22.95 10.94
N LYS A 15 -16.64 -23.78 11.62
CA LYS A 15 -16.94 -24.23 12.98
C LYS A 15 -16.83 -23.10 14.02
N LEU A 16 -15.82 -22.23 13.89
CA LEU A 16 -15.67 -21.05 14.77
C LEU A 16 -16.91 -20.14 14.70
N ARG A 17 -17.52 -19.99 13.55
CA ARG A 17 -18.69 -19.16 13.33
C ARG A 17 -20.02 -19.90 13.50
N ALA A 18 -20.02 -21.23 13.72
CA ALA A 18 -21.25 -22.01 13.97
C ALA A 18 -21.97 -21.55 15.25
N PRO A 19 -23.27 -21.84 15.42
CA PRO A 19 -24.06 -21.45 16.61
C PRO A 19 -23.46 -21.86 17.94
N ASP A 20 -22.73 -22.96 17.96
CA ASP A 20 -21.97 -23.50 19.10
C ASP A 20 -20.47 -23.19 19.03
N GLY A 21 -20.04 -22.30 18.14
CA GLY A 21 -18.66 -21.88 17.93
C GLY A 21 -18.23 -20.75 18.88
N CYS A 22 -17.22 -20.00 18.45
CA CYS A 22 -16.64 -18.90 19.22
C CYS A 22 -17.56 -17.67 19.22
N PRO A 23 -17.99 -17.14 20.36
CA PRO A 23 -18.85 -15.95 20.42
C PRO A 23 -18.24 -14.73 19.73
N TRP A 24 -16.92 -14.52 19.86
CA TRP A 24 -16.23 -13.40 19.26
C TRP A 24 -16.23 -13.49 17.73
N ASP A 25 -15.90 -14.67 17.16
CA ASP A 25 -15.90 -14.86 15.70
C ASP A 25 -17.30 -14.68 15.10
N ARG A 26 -18.33 -15.12 15.81
CA ARG A 26 -19.73 -15.00 15.38
C ARG A 26 -20.22 -13.55 15.30
N GLU A 27 -19.72 -12.66 16.15
CA GLU A 27 -20.06 -11.24 16.14
C GLU A 27 -19.37 -10.47 15.00
N GLN A 28 -18.34 -11.05 14.38
CA GLN A 28 -17.61 -10.35 13.33
C GLN A 28 -18.46 -10.14 12.07
N THR A 29 -18.25 -8.98 11.47
CA THR A 29 -18.86 -8.54 10.22
C THR A 29 -17.77 -8.11 9.23
N HIS A 30 -18.11 -7.95 7.95
CA HIS A 30 -17.20 -7.35 6.98
C HIS A 30 -16.64 -6.00 7.44
N SER A 31 -17.43 -5.20 8.13
CA SER A 31 -17.02 -3.87 8.62
C SER A 31 -16.10 -3.95 9.83
N SER A 32 -16.34 -4.87 10.77
CA SER A 32 -15.51 -5.01 11.97
C SER A 32 -14.13 -5.58 11.65
N LEU A 33 -14.01 -6.47 10.65
CA LEU A 33 -12.77 -7.09 10.21
C LEU A 33 -11.93 -6.22 9.26
N ARG A 34 -12.47 -5.10 8.77
CA ARG A 34 -11.76 -4.23 7.84
C ARG A 34 -10.41 -3.70 8.37
N PRO A 35 -10.28 -3.29 9.66
CA PRO A 35 -8.97 -2.89 10.21
C PRO A 35 -7.97 -4.03 10.20
N ASN A 36 -8.37 -5.22 10.64
CA ASN A 36 -7.50 -6.39 10.70
C ASN A 36 -6.95 -6.78 9.31
N MET A 37 -7.79 -6.80 8.27
CA MET A 37 -7.32 -7.09 6.91
C MET A 37 -6.21 -6.14 6.43
N ILE A 38 -6.22 -4.88 6.89
CA ILE A 38 -5.19 -3.88 6.56
C ILE A 38 -3.94 -4.14 7.41
N GLU A 39 -4.12 -4.44 8.70
CA GLU A 39 -3.06 -4.72 9.66
C GLU A 39 -2.23 -5.92 9.21
N GLU A 40 -2.86 -7.08 8.97
CA GLU A 40 -2.16 -8.29 8.50
C GLU A 40 -1.42 -8.07 7.17
N ALA A 41 -1.99 -7.25 6.27
CA ALA A 41 -1.31 -6.91 5.02
C ALA A 41 -0.06 -6.06 5.26
N TYR A 42 -0.04 -5.17 6.26
CA TYR A 42 1.14 -4.39 6.62
C TYR A 42 2.19 -5.25 7.34
N GLU A 43 1.79 -6.15 8.22
CA GLU A 43 2.69 -7.07 8.93
C GLU A 43 3.36 -8.02 7.95
N ALA A 44 2.63 -8.54 6.96
CA ALA A 44 3.22 -9.30 5.86
C ALA A 44 4.25 -8.47 5.05
N VAL A 45 4.00 -7.18 4.80
CA VAL A 45 4.96 -6.28 4.13
C VAL A 45 6.19 -6.03 5.00
N ASP A 46 6.02 -5.84 6.31
CA ASP A 46 7.14 -5.67 7.24
C ASP A 46 8.03 -6.92 7.29
N ALA A 47 7.44 -8.11 7.34
CA ALA A 47 8.17 -9.37 7.28
C ALA A 47 8.95 -9.54 5.96
N ILE A 48 8.41 -9.09 4.82
CA ILE A 48 9.11 -9.05 3.52
C ILE A 48 10.30 -8.09 3.57
N ASP A 49 10.11 -6.89 4.09
CA ASP A 49 11.14 -5.86 4.16
C ASP A 49 12.30 -6.26 5.08
N ASP A 50 12.01 -6.99 6.14
CA ASP A 50 13.00 -7.48 7.11
C ASP A 50 13.64 -8.81 6.67
N ASN A 51 13.20 -9.41 5.54
CA ASN A 51 13.58 -10.75 5.05
C ASN A 51 13.36 -11.85 6.10
N ASP A 52 12.33 -11.72 6.94
CA ASP A 52 11.94 -12.70 7.95
C ASP A 52 10.95 -13.73 7.36
N ILE A 53 11.49 -14.80 6.79
CA ILE A 53 10.68 -15.85 6.13
C ILE A 53 9.75 -16.60 7.09
N PRO A 54 10.16 -16.96 8.34
CA PRO A 54 9.24 -17.52 9.33
C PRO A 54 8.05 -16.60 9.63
N HIS A 55 8.30 -15.33 9.88
CA HIS A 55 7.29 -14.31 10.15
C HIS A 55 6.38 -14.09 8.93
N LEU A 56 6.96 -13.96 7.73
CA LEU A 56 6.17 -13.85 6.49
C LEU A 56 5.20 -15.02 6.31
N ARG A 57 5.58 -16.25 6.69
CA ARG A 57 4.68 -17.41 6.60
C ARG A 57 3.53 -17.29 7.60
N GLU A 58 3.77 -16.75 8.79
CA GLU A 58 2.76 -16.47 9.80
C GLU A 58 1.75 -15.43 9.26
N GLU A 59 2.24 -14.27 8.84
CA GLU A 59 1.41 -13.17 8.36
C GLU A 59 0.60 -13.51 7.09
N LEU A 60 1.16 -14.31 6.19
CA LEU A 60 0.39 -14.84 5.06
C LEU A 60 -0.74 -15.78 5.50
N GLY A 61 -0.58 -16.46 6.64
CA GLY A 61 -1.64 -17.23 7.29
C GLY A 61 -2.77 -16.33 7.79
N ASP A 62 -2.42 -15.19 8.41
CA ASP A 62 -3.37 -14.23 8.96
C ASP A 62 -4.10 -13.44 7.85
N VAL A 63 -3.41 -13.08 6.76
CA VAL A 63 -4.08 -12.58 5.54
C VAL A 63 -5.06 -13.61 4.97
N LEU A 64 -4.69 -14.90 4.93
CA LEU A 64 -5.59 -15.98 4.49
C LEU A 64 -6.78 -16.13 5.45
N LEU A 65 -6.58 -16.01 6.76
CA LEU A 65 -7.66 -15.99 7.76
C LEU A 65 -8.70 -14.92 7.43
N GLN A 66 -8.27 -13.69 7.11
CA GLN A 66 -9.19 -12.61 6.74
C GLN A 66 -10.02 -12.98 5.50
N VAL A 67 -9.39 -13.55 4.48
CA VAL A 67 -10.10 -14.00 3.26
C VAL A 67 -11.15 -15.06 3.60
N LEU A 68 -10.81 -16.04 4.43
CA LEU A 68 -11.71 -17.12 4.81
C LEU A 68 -12.86 -16.63 5.71
N LEU A 69 -12.58 -15.74 6.67
CA LEU A 69 -13.62 -15.14 7.52
C LEU A 69 -14.62 -14.34 6.69
N HIS A 70 -14.15 -13.48 5.80
CA HIS A 70 -15.03 -12.74 4.89
C HIS A 70 -15.86 -13.66 3.99
N SER A 71 -15.26 -14.73 3.47
CA SER A 71 -15.98 -15.70 2.63
C SER A 71 -17.02 -16.50 3.42
N GLN A 72 -16.73 -16.83 4.69
CA GLN A 72 -17.66 -17.51 5.57
C GLN A 72 -18.84 -16.60 5.95
N ILE A 73 -18.59 -15.32 6.27
CA ILE A 73 -19.65 -14.33 6.55
C ILE A 73 -20.59 -14.19 5.35
N ALA A 74 -20.03 -14.08 4.14
CA ALA A 74 -20.83 -13.98 2.92
C ALA A 74 -21.66 -15.26 2.66
N SER A 75 -21.06 -16.43 2.92
CA SER A 75 -21.77 -17.73 2.80
C SER A 75 -22.93 -17.86 3.78
N GLU A 76 -22.82 -17.32 4.98
CA GLU A 76 -23.92 -17.28 5.98
C GLU A 76 -25.10 -16.40 5.54
N ASN A 77 -24.85 -15.46 4.61
CA ASN A 77 -25.84 -14.56 4.04
C ASN A 77 -26.32 -14.99 2.63
N ASP A 78 -25.94 -16.19 2.16
CA ASP A 78 -26.25 -16.69 0.82
C ASP A 78 -25.75 -15.78 -0.33
N GLU A 79 -24.65 -15.04 -0.11
CA GLU A 79 -24.07 -14.11 -1.10
C GLU A 79 -23.01 -14.81 -1.99
N PHE A 80 -21.94 -15.31 -1.40
CA PHE A 80 -20.89 -16.09 -2.06
C PHE A 80 -20.10 -16.90 -1.02
N ASN A 81 -19.23 -17.81 -1.46
CA ASN A 81 -18.36 -18.62 -0.62
C ASN A 81 -16.92 -18.61 -1.13
N ILE A 82 -16.02 -19.29 -0.43
CA ILE A 82 -14.58 -19.33 -0.79
C ILE A 82 -14.31 -19.94 -2.16
N GLU A 83 -15.14 -20.91 -2.61
CA GLU A 83 -15.00 -21.51 -3.94
C GLU A 83 -15.33 -20.50 -5.04
N ASP A 84 -16.32 -19.62 -4.82
CA ASP A 84 -16.65 -18.55 -5.75
C ASP A 84 -15.50 -17.55 -5.87
N VAL A 85 -14.88 -17.17 -4.74
CA VAL A 85 -13.70 -16.30 -4.70
C VAL A 85 -12.54 -16.95 -5.47
N ALA A 86 -12.26 -18.22 -5.21
CA ALA A 86 -11.19 -18.96 -5.87
C ALA A 86 -11.46 -19.12 -7.38
N LYS A 87 -12.71 -19.42 -7.74
CA LYS A 87 -13.14 -19.57 -9.14
C LYS A 87 -12.97 -18.25 -9.90
N GLU A 88 -13.49 -17.14 -9.38
CA GLU A 88 -13.36 -15.85 -10.04
C GLU A 88 -11.89 -15.42 -10.22
N LEU A 89 -11.06 -15.63 -9.20
CA LEU A 89 -9.63 -15.34 -9.31
C LEU A 89 -8.96 -16.23 -10.37
N LYS A 90 -9.22 -17.53 -10.35
CA LYS A 90 -8.68 -18.47 -11.33
C LYS A 90 -9.07 -18.07 -12.76
N ASP A 91 -10.36 -17.82 -13.00
CA ASP A 91 -10.88 -17.51 -14.34
C ASP A 91 -10.29 -16.18 -14.85
N LYS A 92 -10.18 -15.19 -13.98
CA LYS A 92 -9.49 -13.93 -14.27
C LYS A 92 -8.00 -14.11 -14.59
N LEU A 93 -7.28 -14.94 -13.86
CA LEU A 93 -5.86 -15.20 -14.11
C LEU A 93 -5.66 -15.91 -15.44
N ILE A 94 -6.47 -16.93 -15.75
CA ILE A 94 -6.41 -17.65 -17.04
C ILE A 94 -6.69 -16.68 -18.19
N HIS A 95 -7.73 -15.87 -18.09
CA HIS A 95 -8.11 -14.90 -19.12
C HIS A 95 -7.01 -13.86 -19.38
N ARG A 96 -6.35 -13.38 -18.34
CA ARG A 96 -5.32 -12.34 -18.44
C ARG A 96 -3.91 -12.84 -18.77
N HIS A 97 -3.73 -14.17 -18.89
CA HIS A 97 -2.45 -14.77 -19.27
C HIS A 97 -2.62 -15.65 -20.52
N PRO A 98 -3.08 -15.10 -21.67
CA PRO A 98 -3.27 -15.87 -22.88
C PRO A 98 -1.96 -16.41 -23.46
N HIS A 99 -0.82 -15.86 -23.04
CA HIS A 99 0.52 -16.36 -23.38
C HIS A 99 0.94 -17.61 -22.58
N VAL A 100 0.24 -17.92 -21.46
CA VAL A 100 0.48 -19.12 -20.64
C VAL A 100 -0.59 -20.18 -20.87
N PHE A 101 -1.86 -19.76 -20.94
CA PHE A 101 -3.02 -20.66 -21.01
C PHE A 101 -3.69 -20.72 -22.38
N GLY A 102 -3.24 -19.91 -23.34
CA GLY A 102 -3.75 -19.83 -24.70
C GLY A 102 -2.64 -19.92 -25.75
N SER A 103 -2.83 -19.22 -26.88
CA SER A 103 -1.92 -19.25 -28.03
C SER A 103 -1.16 -17.94 -28.27
N ALA A 104 -1.30 -16.93 -27.41
CA ALA A 104 -0.55 -15.68 -27.54
C ALA A 104 0.93 -15.90 -27.23
N HIS A 105 1.81 -15.14 -27.90
CA HIS A 105 3.24 -15.15 -27.63
C HIS A 105 3.63 -13.74 -27.12
N LEU A 106 4.15 -13.69 -25.92
CA LEU A 106 4.65 -12.47 -25.25
C LEU A 106 5.99 -12.85 -24.62
N ASP A 107 7.07 -12.24 -25.11
CA ASP A 107 8.43 -12.66 -24.75
C ASP A 107 9.05 -11.75 -23.66
N THR A 108 8.46 -10.59 -23.40
CA THR A 108 8.99 -9.63 -22.42
C THR A 108 7.98 -9.26 -21.34
N PRO A 109 8.44 -8.94 -20.12
CA PRO A 109 7.57 -8.45 -19.04
C PRO A 109 6.75 -7.22 -19.43
N ASP A 110 7.29 -6.34 -20.27
CA ASP A 110 6.59 -5.14 -20.71
C ASP A 110 5.44 -5.45 -21.67
N GLU A 111 5.62 -6.42 -22.58
CA GLU A 111 4.53 -6.92 -23.45
C GLU A 111 3.42 -7.57 -22.62
N VAL A 112 3.79 -8.39 -21.64
CA VAL A 112 2.82 -9.02 -20.72
C VAL A 112 2.03 -7.95 -19.97
N LYS A 113 2.71 -6.92 -19.44
CA LYS A 113 2.07 -5.84 -18.70
C LYS A 113 1.12 -5.02 -19.58
N LYS A 114 1.51 -4.76 -20.83
CA LYS A 114 0.67 -4.04 -21.79
C LYS A 114 -0.58 -4.84 -22.12
N ALA A 115 -0.44 -6.12 -22.49
CA ALA A 115 -1.55 -7.02 -22.77
C ALA A 115 -2.50 -7.15 -21.56
N TRP A 116 -1.95 -7.26 -20.35
CA TRP A 116 -2.73 -7.30 -19.10
C TRP A 116 -3.57 -6.02 -18.91
N ASP A 117 -2.97 -4.85 -19.15
CA ASP A 117 -3.67 -3.57 -19.03
C ASP A 117 -4.80 -3.43 -20.08
N GLU A 118 -4.59 -3.92 -21.31
CA GLU A 118 -5.58 -3.95 -22.38
C GLU A 118 -6.76 -4.86 -22.03
N LEU A 119 -6.52 -6.11 -21.68
CA LEU A 119 -7.54 -7.07 -21.25
C LEU A 119 -8.34 -6.57 -20.03
N LYS A 120 -7.64 -5.97 -19.05
CA LYS A 120 -8.29 -5.35 -17.89
C LYS A 120 -9.15 -4.14 -18.25
N ALA A 121 -8.85 -3.42 -19.31
CA ALA A 121 -9.66 -2.32 -19.79
C ALA A 121 -10.93 -2.83 -20.49
N GLU A 122 -10.83 -3.90 -21.28
CA GLU A 122 -11.96 -4.55 -21.94
C GLU A 122 -12.99 -5.12 -20.96
N GLU A 123 -12.54 -5.70 -19.85
CA GLU A 123 -13.42 -6.21 -18.78
C GLU A 123 -14.23 -5.11 -18.07
N LYS A 124 -13.85 -3.86 -18.20
CA LYS A 124 -14.39 -2.74 -17.42
C LYS A 124 -14.97 -1.63 -18.31
N THR A 125 -15.80 -2.03 -19.24
CA THR A 125 -16.48 -1.14 -20.20
C THR A 125 -17.37 -0.07 -19.57
N GLU A 126 -17.79 -0.26 -18.33
CA GLU A 126 -18.61 0.70 -17.56
C GLU A 126 -17.84 1.94 -17.09
N ARG A 127 -16.49 1.93 -17.20
CA ARG A 127 -15.68 3.05 -16.74
C ARG A 127 -15.71 4.20 -17.76
N ILE A 128 -16.23 5.34 -17.31
CA ILE A 128 -16.31 6.57 -18.09
C ILE A 128 -15.03 7.40 -17.90
N SER A 129 -14.54 7.46 -16.65
CA SER A 129 -13.34 8.21 -16.30
C SER A 129 -12.12 7.28 -16.09
N ALA A 130 -10.94 7.80 -16.41
CA ALA A 130 -9.68 7.13 -16.04
C ALA A 130 -9.56 6.94 -14.52
N MET A 131 -10.26 7.76 -13.73
CA MET A 131 -10.22 7.72 -12.26
C MET A 131 -11.21 6.72 -11.66
N ASP A 132 -12.11 6.10 -12.45
CA ASP A 132 -13.08 5.14 -11.95
C ASP A 132 -12.44 3.88 -11.38
N GLY A 133 -12.95 3.42 -10.23
CA GLY A 133 -12.45 2.22 -9.54
C GLY A 133 -11.07 2.42 -8.89
N LEU A 134 -10.71 3.65 -8.53
CA LEU A 134 -9.69 3.90 -7.52
C LEU A 134 -10.28 3.58 -6.14
N SER A 135 -9.54 2.85 -5.32
CA SER A 135 -9.95 2.61 -3.93
C SER A 135 -9.81 3.89 -3.12
N ARG A 136 -10.86 4.26 -2.41
CA ARG A 136 -10.87 5.44 -1.51
C ARG A 136 -10.18 5.18 -0.18
N SER A 137 -9.91 3.92 0.15
CA SER A 137 -9.32 3.50 1.43
C SER A 137 -7.83 3.23 1.34
N GLN A 138 -7.19 3.52 0.20
CA GLN A 138 -5.75 3.36 0.05
C GLN A 138 -4.99 4.48 0.77
N ALA A 139 -3.74 4.20 1.18
CA ALA A 139 -2.82 5.22 1.65
C ALA A 139 -2.70 6.36 0.60
N ALA A 140 -2.59 7.59 1.08
CA ALA A 140 -2.71 8.78 0.23
C ALA A 140 -1.65 8.80 -0.89
N LEU A 141 -0.39 8.47 -0.59
CA LEU A 141 0.67 8.45 -1.59
C LEU A 141 0.45 7.37 -2.65
N ILE A 142 -0.03 6.18 -2.25
CA ILE A 142 -0.40 5.11 -3.19
C ILE A 142 -1.52 5.58 -4.13
N SER A 143 -2.55 6.23 -3.56
CA SER A 143 -3.67 6.75 -4.33
C SER A 143 -3.23 7.84 -5.31
N ALA A 144 -2.46 8.83 -4.85
CA ALA A 144 -1.91 9.91 -5.67
C ALA A 144 -1.05 9.36 -6.82
N GLN A 145 -0.14 8.41 -6.53
CA GLN A 145 0.70 7.82 -7.57
C GLN A 145 -0.09 6.99 -8.60
N LYS A 146 -1.19 6.34 -8.19
CA LYS A 146 -2.10 5.66 -9.11
C LYS A 146 -2.88 6.65 -9.97
N MET A 147 -3.37 7.76 -9.41
CA MET A 147 -4.05 8.82 -10.14
C MET A 147 -3.12 9.40 -11.20
N SER A 148 -1.91 9.78 -10.80
CA SER A 148 -0.88 10.29 -11.71
C SER A 148 -0.58 9.29 -12.86
N LYS A 149 -0.32 8.01 -12.55
CA LYS A 149 -0.09 6.98 -13.57
C LYS A 149 -1.25 6.83 -14.56
N ARG A 150 -2.49 6.99 -14.10
CA ARG A 150 -3.68 6.90 -14.96
C ARG A 150 -3.84 8.14 -15.84
N ALA A 151 -3.55 9.32 -15.32
CA ALA A 151 -3.55 10.57 -16.09
C ALA A 151 -2.52 10.51 -17.25
N VAL A 152 -1.31 10.06 -16.94
CA VAL A 152 -0.24 9.84 -17.91
C VAL A 152 -0.64 8.88 -19.04
N LYS A 153 -1.31 7.76 -18.70
CA LYS A 153 -1.85 6.83 -19.73
C LYS A 153 -2.88 7.47 -20.67
N LYS A 154 -3.45 8.61 -20.29
CA LYS A 154 -4.37 9.40 -21.12
C LYS A 154 -3.70 10.58 -21.84
N GLY A 155 -2.37 10.66 -21.75
CA GLY A 155 -1.57 11.70 -22.39
C GLY A 155 -1.37 12.95 -21.53
N PHE A 156 -1.84 12.98 -20.27
CA PHE A 156 -1.60 14.07 -19.35
C PHE A 156 -0.27 13.85 -18.61
N GLU A 157 0.83 14.19 -19.31
CA GLU A 157 2.20 14.02 -18.81
C GLU A 157 2.96 15.34 -18.95
N TRP A 158 3.91 15.54 -18.06
CA TRP A 158 4.84 16.66 -18.10
C TRP A 158 5.77 16.55 -19.33
N PRO A 159 6.14 17.68 -19.96
CA PRO A 159 7.01 17.65 -21.14
C PRO A 159 8.44 17.19 -20.81
N ASN A 160 8.91 17.44 -19.60
CA ASN A 160 10.24 17.08 -19.10
C ASN A 160 10.27 17.14 -17.56
N GLU A 161 11.37 16.69 -16.98
CA GLU A 161 11.57 16.66 -15.53
C GLU A 161 11.72 18.07 -14.92
N GLU A 162 12.27 19.03 -15.67
CA GLU A 162 12.43 20.43 -15.24
C GLU A 162 11.06 21.05 -14.91
N SER A 163 10.08 20.81 -15.78
CA SER A 163 8.69 21.28 -15.55
C SER A 163 8.05 20.70 -14.28
N LEU A 164 8.45 19.51 -13.85
CA LEU A 164 8.02 18.94 -12.57
C LEU A 164 8.62 19.69 -11.37
N TYR A 165 9.91 20.04 -11.48
CA TYR A 165 10.57 20.83 -10.44
C TYR A 165 10.01 22.25 -10.39
N ASP A 166 9.70 22.86 -11.55
CA ASP A 166 9.06 24.18 -11.61
C ASP A 166 7.69 24.15 -10.92
N CYS A 167 6.87 23.12 -11.19
CA CYS A 167 5.61 22.92 -10.50
C CYS A 167 5.82 22.78 -8.98
N LEU A 168 6.69 21.90 -8.53
CA LEU A 168 6.94 21.74 -7.09
C LEU A 168 7.39 23.05 -6.44
N ASN A 169 8.22 23.85 -7.12
CA ASN A 169 8.65 25.15 -6.60
C ASN A 169 7.49 26.16 -6.56
N SER A 170 6.57 26.12 -7.54
CA SER A 170 5.37 26.96 -7.53
C SER A 170 4.50 26.64 -6.31
N GLU A 171 4.19 25.36 -6.08
CA GLU A 171 3.39 24.95 -4.91
C GLU A 171 4.03 25.36 -3.57
N ILE A 172 5.38 25.33 -3.49
CA ILE A 172 6.11 25.80 -2.31
C ILE A 172 5.95 27.32 -2.12
N GLU A 173 5.98 28.13 -3.19
CA GLU A 173 5.77 29.56 -3.09
C GLU A 173 4.31 29.89 -2.74
N GLU A 174 3.33 29.18 -3.32
CA GLU A 174 1.92 29.33 -3.01
C GLU A 174 1.62 28.98 -1.53
N PHE A 175 2.25 27.92 -1.01
CA PHE A 175 2.20 27.62 0.44
C PHE A 175 2.73 28.78 1.30
N LYS A 176 3.85 29.41 0.91
CA LYS A 176 4.40 30.57 1.64
C LYS A 176 3.48 31.79 1.58
N GLU A 177 2.80 32.00 0.47
CA GLU A 177 1.80 33.05 0.35
C GLU A 177 0.62 32.80 1.29
N ALA A 178 0.10 31.56 1.34
CA ALA A 178 -0.93 31.15 2.28
C ALA A 178 -0.50 31.30 3.75
N GLU A 179 0.78 31.05 4.07
CA GLU A 179 1.33 31.35 5.42
C GLU A 179 1.27 32.84 5.78
N LEU A 180 1.58 33.71 4.82
CA LEU A 180 1.52 35.16 5.04
C LEU A 180 0.09 35.67 5.27
N GLU A 181 -0.89 35.04 4.63
CA GLU A 181 -2.31 35.30 4.79
C GLU A 181 -2.88 34.73 6.09
N ALA A 182 -2.15 33.84 6.77
CA ALA A 182 -2.57 33.07 7.94
C ALA A 182 -3.87 32.26 7.70
N ASP A 183 -4.14 31.86 6.46
CA ASP A 183 -5.29 31.03 6.07
C ASP A 183 -4.93 29.54 6.14
N LYS A 184 -5.38 28.91 7.22
CA LYS A 184 -5.11 27.48 7.44
C LYS A 184 -5.70 26.58 6.38
N SER A 185 -6.83 26.92 5.79
CA SER A 185 -7.47 26.09 4.75
C SER A 185 -6.67 26.14 3.47
N HIS A 186 -6.19 27.32 3.10
CA HIS A 186 -5.32 27.51 1.94
C HIS A 186 -3.96 26.83 2.15
N MET A 187 -3.35 26.98 3.33
CA MET A 187 -2.12 26.25 3.67
C MET A 187 -2.28 24.71 3.59
N GLU A 188 -3.44 24.16 3.98
CA GLU A 188 -3.72 22.72 3.90
C GLU A 188 -3.84 22.28 2.43
N GLU A 189 -4.46 23.08 1.56
CA GLU A 189 -4.59 22.86 0.12
C GLU A 189 -3.19 22.82 -0.53
N GLU A 190 -2.41 23.87 -0.37
CA GLU A 190 -1.07 23.97 -0.97
C GLU A 190 -0.10 22.88 -0.47
N LEU A 191 -0.19 22.52 0.82
CA LEU A 191 0.59 21.39 1.34
C LEU A 191 0.19 20.08 0.65
N GLY A 192 -1.08 19.90 0.35
CA GLY A 192 -1.58 18.77 -0.42
C GLY A 192 -0.99 18.72 -1.83
N ASP A 193 -0.91 19.89 -2.51
CA ASP A 193 -0.37 20.01 -3.86
C ASP A 193 1.15 19.82 -3.90
N ILE A 194 1.89 20.31 -2.92
CA ILE A 194 3.32 19.96 -2.71
C ILE A 194 3.50 18.44 -2.60
N LEU A 195 2.70 17.76 -1.78
CA LEU A 195 2.79 16.31 -1.61
C LEU A 195 2.47 15.59 -2.93
N PHE A 196 1.49 16.06 -3.69
CA PHE A 196 1.14 15.50 -4.99
C PHE A 196 2.25 15.72 -6.03
N ALA A 197 2.88 16.89 -6.06
CA ALA A 197 4.03 17.20 -6.91
C ALA A 197 5.23 16.28 -6.59
N VAL A 198 5.52 16.03 -5.30
CA VAL A 198 6.55 15.07 -4.86
C VAL A 198 6.23 13.65 -5.34
N VAL A 199 4.96 13.24 -5.29
CA VAL A 199 4.53 11.93 -5.82
C VAL A 199 4.72 11.85 -7.33
N ASN A 200 4.50 12.93 -8.08
CA ASN A 200 4.79 12.99 -9.51
C ASN A 200 6.29 12.83 -9.81
N LEU A 201 7.17 13.46 -9.03
CA LEU A 201 8.62 13.24 -9.13
C LEU A 201 9.00 11.78 -8.86
N ALA A 202 8.43 11.16 -7.84
CA ALA A 202 8.66 9.75 -7.56
C ALA A 202 8.21 8.87 -8.74
N ARG A 203 7.02 9.09 -9.28
CA ARG A 203 6.52 8.38 -10.46
C ARG A 203 7.43 8.54 -11.67
N TRP A 204 7.85 9.78 -11.97
CA TRP A 204 8.73 10.09 -13.10
C TRP A 204 10.04 9.29 -13.02
N ASN A 205 10.63 9.24 -11.84
CA ASN A 205 11.85 8.49 -11.57
C ASN A 205 11.64 6.99 -11.32
N LYS A 206 10.41 6.45 -11.56
CA LYS A 206 10.04 5.04 -11.34
C LYS A 206 10.23 4.58 -9.89
N ILE A 207 10.11 5.50 -8.94
CA ILE A 207 10.17 5.25 -7.50
C ILE A 207 8.76 5.04 -6.98
N ASP A 208 8.57 4.09 -6.08
CA ASP A 208 7.34 3.96 -5.30
C ASP A 208 7.38 4.96 -4.15
N ALA A 209 6.45 5.93 -4.15
CA ALA A 209 6.44 7.03 -3.19
C ALA A 209 6.14 6.57 -1.76
N GLU A 210 5.20 5.61 -1.60
CA GLU A 210 4.86 5.03 -0.30
C GLU A 210 6.06 4.29 0.29
N GLN A 211 6.66 3.40 -0.49
CA GLN A 211 7.84 2.64 -0.07
C GLN A 211 9.03 3.54 0.24
N ALA A 212 9.20 4.63 -0.51
CA ALA A 212 10.27 5.59 -0.24
C ALA A 212 10.07 6.28 1.12
N LEU A 213 8.83 6.67 1.45
CA LEU A 213 8.51 7.30 2.73
C LEU A 213 8.60 6.29 3.89
N LEU A 214 8.10 5.05 3.71
CA LEU A 214 8.25 3.99 4.72
C LEU A 214 9.72 3.72 5.07
N LYS A 215 10.59 3.64 4.06
CA LYS A 215 12.05 3.51 4.28
C LYS A 215 12.65 4.72 5.01
N ALA A 216 12.16 5.93 4.72
CA ALA A 216 12.59 7.13 5.43
C ALA A 216 12.14 7.08 6.90
N ASN A 217 10.92 6.64 7.18
CA ASN A 217 10.38 6.47 8.54
C ASN A 217 11.20 5.43 9.33
N LYS A 218 11.41 4.23 8.78
CA LYS A 218 12.26 3.19 9.40
C LYS A 218 13.69 3.71 9.69
N LYS A 219 14.26 4.50 8.77
CA LYS A 219 15.56 5.14 8.94
C LYS A 219 15.56 6.19 10.05
N PHE A 220 14.52 7.02 10.11
CA PHE A 220 14.35 8.02 11.17
C PHE A 220 14.23 7.33 12.53
N GLU A 221 13.37 6.33 12.66
CA GLU A 221 13.15 5.57 13.90
C GLU A 221 14.46 4.95 14.39
N LYS A 222 15.19 4.23 13.53
CA LYS A 222 16.49 3.63 13.89
C LYS A 222 17.48 4.68 14.40
N ARG A 223 17.53 5.86 13.76
CA ARG A 223 18.41 6.94 14.18
C ARG A 223 17.97 7.57 15.50
N PHE A 224 16.66 7.75 15.67
CA PHE A 224 16.12 8.33 16.89
C PHE A 224 16.34 7.41 18.09
N ARG A 225 16.06 6.10 17.95
CA ARG A 225 16.40 5.09 18.99
C ARG A 225 17.88 5.11 19.33
N LYS A 226 18.75 5.24 18.31
CA LYS A 226 20.19 5.33 18.56
C LYS A 226 20.58 6.64 19.26
N MET A 227 19.89 7.72 18.96
CA MET A 227 20.06 8.99 19.67
C MET A 227 19.65 8.86 21.15
N GLU A 228 18.55 8.18 21.46
CA GLU A 228 18.11 7.86 22.84
C GLU A 228 19.16 7.04 23.58
N GLU A 229 19.75 6.01 22.95
CA GLU A 229 20.81 5.21 23.55
C GLU A 229 22.09 6.02 23.85
N LEU A 230 22.41 7.00 23.03
CA LEU A 230 23.62 7.84 23.16
C LEU A 230 23.41 9.03 24.10
N ALA A 231 22.17 9.35 24.43
CA ALA A 231 21.85 10.47 25.30
C ALA A 231 22.38 10.28 26.73
N THR A 232 23.01 11.31 27.26
CA THR A 232 23.58 11.32 28.63
C THR A 232 22.68 12.02 29.64
N LYS A 233 21.62 12.65 29.18
CA LYS A 233 20.58 13.35 29.96
C LYS A 233 19.22 13.16 29.29
N SER A 234 18.14 13.64 29.93
CA SER A 234 16.83 13.63 29.27
C SER A 234 16.89 14.39 27.96
N LEU A 235 16.26 13.86 26.90
CA LEU A 235 16.24 14.52 25.60
C LEU A 235 15.65 15.95 25.71
N ASN A 236 14.68 16.18 26.59
CA ASN A 236 14.07 17.49 26.82
C ASN A 236 15.06 18.55 27.35
N ASP A 237 16.21 18.13 27.85
CA ASP A 237 17.23 19.01 28.42
C ASP A 237 18.35 19.38 27.44
N TYR A 238 18.25 18.91 26.17
CA TYR A 238 19.21 19.22 25.12
C TYR A 238 18.85 20.54 24.43
N SER A 239 19.84 21.38 24.16
CA SER A 239 19.70 22.50 23.23
C SER A 239 19.63 22.00 21.77
N PHE A 240 19.22 22.87 20.85
CA PHE A 240 19.15 22.52 19.43
C PHE A 240 20.51 22.04 18.88
N ASP A 241 21.60 22.72 19.22
CA ASP A 241 22.95 22.36 18.77
C ASP A 241 23.40 21.01 19.33
N GLU A 242 23.07 20.72 20.58
CA GLU A 242 23.33 19.41 21.20
C GLU A 242 22.51 18.30 20.53
N TYR A 243 21.22 18.56 20.18
CA TYR A 243 20.39 17.63 19.41
C TYR A 243 21.02 17.32 18.05
N ASP A 244 21.46 18.34 17.31
CA ASP A 244 22.04 18.17 15.99
C ASP A 244 23.34 17.36 16.07
N ALA A 245 24.20 17.64 17.08
CA ALA A 245 25.41 16.88 17.33
C ALA A 245 25.12 15.41 17.68
N LEU A 246 24.11 15.17 18.55
CA LEU A 246 23.70 13.83 18.95
C LEU A 246 23.09 13.06 17.77
N TRP A 247 22.28 13.70 16.94
CA TRP A 247 21.71 13.15 15.72
C TRP A 247 22.80 12.76 14.69
N LYS A 248 23.77 13.62 14.47
CA LYS A 248 24.94 13.34 13.60
C LYS A 248 25.77 12.16 14.14
N HIS A 249 25.95 12.07 15.46
CA HIS A 249 26.64 10.94 16.09
C HIS A 249 25.86 9.64 15.91
N ALA A 250 24.56 9.64 16.17
CA ALA A 250 23.67 8.49 15.94
C ALA A 250 23.73 8.00 14.49
N LYS A 251 23.63 8.92 13.51
CA LYS A 251 23.75 8.61 12.09
C LYS A 251 25.08 7.91 11.78
N LYS A 252 26.22 8.47 12.21
CA LYS A 252 27.55 7.91 11.99
C LYS A 252 27.74 6.54 12.63
N SER A 253 27.15 6.32 13.82
CA SER A 253 27.23 5.05 14.54
C SER A 253 26.49 3.91 13.83
N LEU A 254 25.45 4.23 13.05
CA LEU A 254 24.69 3.26 12.27
C LEU A 254 25.27 2.98 10.89
N GLU A 255 26.03 3.92 10.32
CA GLU A 255 26.70 3.76 9.01
C GLU A 255 27.96 2.90 9.08
N ASN A 256 28.54 2.73 10.27
CA ASN A 256 29.78 1.96 10.50
C ASN A 256 29.51 0.48 10.92
N LYS A 257 28.28 -0.01 10.76
CA LYS A 257 27.88 -1.41 10.92
C LYS A 257 27.45 -2.01 9.60
#